data_8ab4ee027b83fe7c7102bab397ffb7d0
#
_entry.id   8ab4ee027b83fe7c7102bab397ffb7d0
#
_cell.length_a   1.000
_cell.length_b   1.000
_cell.length_c   1.000
_cell.angle_alpha   90.00
_cell.angle_beta   90.00
_cell.angle_gamma   90.00
#
_symmetry.space_group_name_H-M   'P 1'
#
loop_
_entity.id
_entity.type
_entity.pdbx_description
1 polymer ?
#
loop_
_entity_poly.entity_id
_entity_poly.type
_entity_poly.pdbx_seq_one_letter_code
_entity_poly.pdbx_strand_id
1 'polypeptide(L)'
;MPRATKMRVVTVDENGKELGDAKWVDIPEPDHFASDGFAQIESYVSRLLGSSARFTSIIIATPDQQMAVSLWQRAGVPEFTLSVEWRSEAERERAVRQFFSERGLSTSHDYLAGNGGVPDATRCLGYFLPPDVQFITALTKDVLRQIYHLREQDALDFSFKEHHDAV
;
A
#
# COMPACT_ATOMS: atom_id res chain seq x y z
N MET A 1 -11.16 -13.06 12.93
CA MET A 1 -9.87 -13.74 12.70
C MET A 1 -8.77 -13.00 13.47
N PRO A 2 -7.85 -13.73 14.08
CA PRO A 2 -6.71 -13.06 14.69
C PRO A 2 -5.92 -12.33 13.59
N ARG A 3 -5.50 -11.10 13.87
CA ARG A 3 -4.65 -10.32 12.96
C ARG A 3 -3.32 -11.03 12.78
N ALA A 4 -2.82 -11.04 11.55
CA ALA A 4 -1.45 -11.46 11.31
C ALA A 4 -0.51 -10.52 12.08
N THR A 5 0.35 -11.08 12.92
CA THR A 5 1.33 -10.32 13.69
C THR A 5 2.66 -10.18 12.96
N LYS A 6 2.83 -10.91 11.85
CA LYS A 6 4.05 -10.88 11.05
C LYS A 6 3.72 -10.81 9.57
N MET A 7 4.54 -10.09 8.84
CA MET A 7 4.48 -9.93 7.41
C MET A 7 5.71 -10.59 6.78
N ARG A 8 5.49 -11.34 5.71
CA ARG A 8 6.57 -11.92 4.91
C ARG A 8 7.06 -10.87 3.93
N VAL A 9 8.32 -10.52 4.01
CA VAL A 9 8.96 -9.58 3.10
C VAL A 9 9.89 -10.35 2.18
N VAL A 10 9.73 -10.15 0.88
CA VAL A 10 10.54 -10.78 -0.16
C VAL A 10 11.10 -9.72 -1.08
N THR A 11 12.29 -9.96 -1.60
CA THR A 11 12.82 -9.22 -2.74
C THR A 11 12.44 -9.96 -4.00
N VAL A 12 11.93 -9.25 -5.00
CA VAL A 12 11.53 -9.85 -6.28
C VAL A 12 12.26 -9.16 -7.43
N ASP A 13 12.46 -9.89 -8.51
CA ASP A 13 12.96 -9.33 -9.77
C ASP A 13 11.82 -8.64 -10.56
N GLU A 14 12.14 -8.12 -11.73
CA GLU A 14 11.19 -7.44 -12.63
C GLU A 14 10.01 -8.30 -13.07
N ASN A 15 10.15 -9.62 -12.97
CA ASN A 15 9.10 -10.60 -13.33
C ASN A 15 8.32 -11.12 -12.12
N GLY A 16 8.59 -10.59 -10.92
CA GLY A 16 7.95 -11.02 -9.68
C GLY A 16 8.53 -12.31 -9.07
N LYS A 17 9.68 -12.79 -9.56
CA LYS A 17 10.36 -13.95 -8.99
C LYS A 17 11.09 -13.57 -7.71
N GLU A 18 10.89 -14.35 -6.67
CA GLU A 18 11.56 -14.13 -5.39
C GLU A 18 13.08 -14.35 -5.51
N LEU A 19 13.83 -13.40 -4.96
CA LEU A 19 15.27 -13.40 -4.90
C LEU A 19 15.72 -13.55 -3.44
N GLY A 20 16.39 -14.65 -3.13
CA GLY A 20 16.87 -14.92 -1.78
C GLY A 20 15.80 -15.39 -0.81
N ASP A 21 16.14 -15.40 0.48
CA ASP A 21 15.25 -15.87 1.52
C ASP A 21 14.26 -14.80 1.96
N ALA A 22 13.03 -15.21 2.20
CA ALA A 22 12.02 -14.34 2.78
C ALA A 22 12.35 -13.99 4.23
N LYS A 23 12.09 -12.74 4.61
CA LYS A 23 12.18 -12.30 6.00
C LYS A 23 10.79 -12.14 6.59
N TRP A 24 10.64 -12.54 7.83
CA TRP A 24 9.44 -12.28 8.61
C TRP A 24 9.65 -11.04 9.48
N VAL A 25 8.77 -10.06 9.31
CA VAL A 25 8.83 -8.76 9.98
C VAL A 25 7.58 -8.61 10.82
N ASP A 26 7.75 -8.17 12.07
CA ASP A 26 6.61 -7.90 12.94
C ASP A 26 5.78 -6.74 12.38
N ILE A 27 4.47 -6.94 12.33
CA ILE A 27 3.52 -5.89 11.98
C ILE A 27 3.15 -5.18 13.27
N PRO A 28 3.38 -3.85 13.37
CA PRO A 28 2.93 -3.09 14.53
C PRO A 28 1.42 -3.21 14.71
N GLU A 29 0.96 -3.19 15.94
CA GLU A 29 -0.47 -3.09 16.21
C GLU A 29 -0.98 -1.77 15.60
N PRO A 30 -2.06 -1.80 14.79
CA PRO A 30 -2.51 -0.60 14.12
C PRO A 30 -3.19 0.37 15.08
N ASP A 31 -3.06 1.66 14.78
CA ASP A 31 -3.89 2.69 15.36
C ASP A 31 -5.28 2.59 14.73
N HIS A 32 -6.30 2.43 15.56
CA HIS A 32 -7.68 2.28 15.13
C HIS A 32 -8.45 3.58 15.29
N PHE A 33 -9.07 4.05 14.20
CA PHE A 33 -9.96 5.21 14.21
C PHE A 33 -11.37 4.74 13.80
N ALA A 34 -12.29 4.75 14.77
CA ALA A 34 -13.64 4.26 14.58
C ALA A 34 -14.50 5.14 13.67
N SER A 35 -14.13 6.42 13.51
CA SER A 35 -14.77 7.38 12.62
C SER A 35 -13.74 8.39 12.11
N ASP A 36 -14.09 9.11 11.03
CA ASP A 36 -13.22 10.15 10.45
C ASP A 36 -11.82 9.65 10.11
N GLY A 37 -11.72 8.42 9.60
CA GLY A 37 -10.44 7.79 9.25
C GLY A 37 -9.64 8.60 8.23
N PHE A 38 -10.31 9.25 7.26
CA PHE A 38 -9.66 10.07 6.25
C PHE A 38 -8.96 11.29 6.84
N ALA A 39 -9.47 11.84 7.94
CA ALA A 39 -8.86 12.99 8.61
C ALA A 39 -7.46 12.68 9.20
N GLN A 40 -7.14 11.40 9.36
CA GLN A 40 -5.86 10.95 9.91
C GLN A 40 -4.77 10.80 8.84
N ILE A 41 -5.13 10.72 7.57
CA ILE A 41 -4.19 10.38 6.48
C ILE A 41 -3.03 11.38 6.41
N GLU A 42 -3.31 12.67 6.47
CA GLU A 42 -2.28 13.72 6.34
C GLU A 42 -1.16 13.58 7.39
N SER A 43 -1.51 13.30 8.64
CA SER A 43 -0.51 13.17 9.70
C SER A 43 0.41 11.96 9.48
N TYR A 44 -0.12 10.85 8.98
CA TYR A 44 0.68 9.68 8.64
C TYR A 44 1.56 9.91 7.41
N VAL A 45 1.05 10.59 6.39
CA VAL A 45 1.84 10.99 5.22
C VAL A 45 2.99 11.91 5.64
N SER A 46 2.74 12.88 6.51
CA SER A 46 3.78 13.75 7.06
C SER A 46 4.86 12.96 7.80
N ARG A 47 4.47 11.98 8.61
CA ARG A 47 5.41 11.08 9.29
C ARG A 47 6.22 10.25 8.29
N LEU A 48 5.59 9.76 7.24
CA LEU A 48 6.27 8.99 6.19
C LEU A 48 7.38 9.82 5.54
N LEU A 49 7.04 11.01 5.06
CA LEU A 49 7.99 11.88 4.37
C LEU A 49 9.04 12.47 5.30
N GLY A 50 8.74 12.62 6.58
CA GLY A 50 9.67 13.08 7.61
C GLY A 50 10.60 12.00 8.14
N SER A 51 10.39 10.75 7.79
CA SER A 51 11.22 9.64 8.28
C SER A 51 12.61 9.65 7.64
N SER A 52 13.64 9.48 8.47
CA SER A 52 15.03 9.28 8.03
C SER A 52 15.39 7.80 7.88
N ALA A 53 14.47 6.90 8.17
CA ALA A 53 14.70 5.47 8.01
C ALA A 53 14.93 5.10 6.54
N ARG A 54 15.69 4.06 6.32
CA ARG A 54 16.01 3.57 4.97
C ARG A 54 14.77 3.10 4.21
N PHE A 55 13.83 2.53 4.93
CA PHE A 55 12.52 2.14 4.43
C PHE A 55 11.47 2.44 5.48
N THR A 56 10.39 3.09 5.09
CA THR A 56 9.25 3.39 5.96
C THR A 56 7.97 2.97 5.25
N SER A 57 7.05 2.40 5.98
CA SER A 57 5.79 1.94 5.43
C SER A 57 4.59 2.37 6.28
N ILE A 58 3.50 2.65 5.59
CA ILE A 58 2.17 2.82 6.18
C ILE A 58 1.25 1.82 5.51
N ILE A 59 0.51 1.07 6.32
CA ILE A 59 -0.60 0.24 5.83
C ILE A 59 -1.88 0.91 6.29
N ILE A 60 -2.78 1.20 5.35
CA ILE A 60 -4.11 1.75 5.60
C ILE A 60 -5.12 0.65 5.25
N ALA A 61 -5.92 0.25 6.21
CA ALA A 61 -6.87 -0.84 6.02
C ALA A 61 -8.21 -0.54 6.68
N THR A 62 -9.26 -1.17 6.18
CA THR A 62 -10.52 -1.25 6.92
C THR A 62 -10.38 -2.20 8.11
N PRO A 63 -11.15 -2.00 9.21
CA PRO A 63 -11.05 -2.87 10.38
C PRO A 63 -11.34 -4.35 10.09
N ASP A 64 -12.20 -4.64 9.11
CA ASP A 64 -12.49 -5.99 8.64
C ASP A 64 -11.42 -6.56 7.71
N GLN A 65 -10.41 -5.75 7.35
CA GLN A 65 -9.31 -6.09 6.44
C GLN A 65 -9.74 -6.48 5.01
N GLN A 66 -10.93 -6.09 4.58
CA GLN A 66 -11.39 -6.30 3.20
C GLN A 66 -10.70 -5.35 2.22
N MET A 67 -10.18 -4.23 2.70
CA MET A 67 -9.40 -3.27 1.93
C MET A 67 -8.09 -2.99 2.65
N ALA A 68 -7.00 -3.01 1.92
CA ALA A 68 -5.70 -2.53 2.39
C ALA A 68 -4.92 -1.90 1.23
N VAL A 69 -4.32 -0.75 1.49
CA VAL A 69 -3.37 -0.09 0.61
C VAL A 69 -2.13 0.29 1.42
N SER A 70 -1.03 0.53 0.75
CA SER A 70 0.21 0.89 1.42
C SER A 70 0.87 2.10 0.78
N LEU A 71 1.50 2.89 1.62
CA LEU A 71 2.42 3.96 1.22
C LEU A 71 3.81 3.57 1.71
N TRP A 72 4.79 3.64 0.85
CA TRP A 72 6.17 3.33 1.18
C TRP A 72 7.07 4.53 0.87
N GLN A 73 8.15 4.66 1.62
CA GLN A 73 9.25 5.53 1.26
C GLN A 73 10.54 4.72 1.34
N ARG A 74 11.25 4.66 0.22
CA ARG A 74 12.53 3.98 0.12
C ARG A 74 13.56 4.96 -0.40
N ALA A 75 14.63 5.18 0.37
CA ALA A 75 15.70 6.12 0.02
C ALA A 75 15.17 7.51 -0.39
N GLY A 76 14.17 8.01 0.30
CA GLY A 76 13.55 9.32 0.04
C GLY A 76 12.55 9.35 -1.11
N VAL A 77 12.25 8.21 -1.75
CA VAL A 77 11.30 8.12 -2.85
C VAL A 77 10.00 7.49 -2.35
N PRO A 78 8.89 8.24 -2.31
CA PRO A 78 7.60 7.69 -1.89
C PRO A 78 6.94 6.92 -3.03
N GLU A 79 6.21 5.88 -2.65
CA GLU A 79 5.46 5.01 -3.55
C GLU A 79 4.09 4.69 -2.97
N PHE A 80 3.08 4.60 -3.83
CA PHE A 80 1.78 4.05 -3.48
C PHE A 80 1.70 2.60 -3.97
N THR A 81 1.32 1.68 -3.10
CA THR A 81 1.24 0.27 -3.47
C THR A 81 -0.11 -0.32 -3.09
N LEU A 82 -0.60 -1.19 -3.94
CA LEU A 82 -1.83 -1.92 -3.70
C LEU A 82 -1.80 -3.26 -4.42
N SER A 83 -2.69 -4.14 -4.00
CA SER A 83 -2.83 -5.46 -4.58
C SER A 83 -4.28 -5.69 -5.00
N VAL A 84 -4.47 -6.35 -6.13
CA VAL A 84 -5.78 -6.81 -6.60
C VAL A 84 -5.73 -8.30 -6.89
N GLU A 85 -6.80 -9.00 -6.63
CA GLU A 85 -6.90 -10.41 -7.01
C GLU A 85 -6.95 -10.53 -8.53
N TRP A 86 -6.00 -11.30 -9.07
CA TRP A 86 -5.92 -11.50 -10.49
C TRP A 86 -7.16 -12.23 -11.03
N ARG A 87 -7.71 -11.75 -12.12
CA ARG A 87 -8.94 -12.20 -12.79
C ARG A 87 -10.23 -11.84 -12.06
N SER A 88 -10.38 -12.14 -10.76
CA SER A 88 -11.63 -11.86 -10.03
C SER A 88 -11.87 -10.36 -9.83
N GLU A 89 -10.80 -9.56 -9.77
CA GLU A 89 -10.87 -8.10 -9.61
C GLU A 89 -10.35 -7.35 -10.86
N ALA A 90 -10.58 -7.90 -12.05
CA ALA A 90 -10.08 -7.30 -13.30
C ALA A 90 -10.61 -5.87 -13.54
N GLU A 91 -11.83 -5.57 -13.12
CA GLU A 91 -12.39 -4.23 -13.24
C GLU A 91 -11.69 -3.25 -12.29
N ARG A 92 -11.38 -3.68 -11.07
CA ARG A 92 -10.61 -2.87 -10.12
C ARG A 92 -9.21 -2.61 -10.65
N GLU A 93 -8.54 -3.62 -11.21
CA GLU A 93 -7.22 -3.46 -11.82
C GLU A 93 -7.24 -2.39 -12.91
N ARG A 94 -8.22 -2.43 -13.82
CA ARG A 94 -8.38 -1.41 -14.86
C ARG A 94 -8.61 -0.03 -14.29
N ALA A 95 -9.48 0.09 -13.29
CA ALA A 95 -9.78 1.35 -12.63
C ALA A 95 -8.52 1.95 -11.95
N VAL A 96 -7.71 1.11 -11.30
CA VAL A 96 -6.45 1.53 -10.69
C VAL A 96 -5.47 2.03 -11.75
N ARG A 97 -5.24 1.26 -12.81
CA ARG A 97 -4.33 1.64 -13.88
C ARG A 97 -4.73 2.96 -14.54
N GLN A 98 -6.02 3.13 -14.82
CA GLN A 98 -6.56 4.36 -15.37
C GLN A 98 -6.38 5.54 -14.42
N PHE A 99 -6.70 5.35 -13.14
CA PHE A 99 -6.59 6.38 -12.11
C PHE A 99 -5.18 6.99 -12.04
N PHE A 100 -4.16 6.15 -11.98
CA PHE A 100 -2.77 6.60 -11.90
C PHE A 100 -2.25 7.13 -13.24
N SER A 101 -2.63 6.52 -14.34
CA SER A 101 -2.27 6.99 -15.69
C SER A 101 -2.80 8.39 -15.98
N GLU A 102 -4.04 8.68 -15.63
CA GLU A 102 -4.66 10.01 -15.81
C GLU A 102 -3.95 11.10 -15.02
N ARG A 103 -3.27 10.72 -13.94
CA ARG A 103 -2.46 11.62 -13.11
C ARG A 103 -1.00 11.71 -13.53
N GLY A 104 -0.63 11.00 -14.59
CA GLY A 104 0.74 11.00 -15.11
C GLY A 104 1.77 10.36 -14.19
N LEU A 105 1.34 9.46 -13.31
CA LEU A 105 2.23 8.81 -12.36
C LEU A 105 2.82 7.53 -12.95
N SER A 106 4.15 7.41 -12.82
CA SER A 106 4.90 6.27 -13.36
C SER A 106 4.80 5.05 -12.45
N THR A 107 4.68 3.88 -13.07
CA THR A 107 4.71 2.59 -12.36
C THR A 107 6.08 2.36 -11.73
N SER A 108 6.10 2.02 -10.44
CA SER A 108 7.32 1.58 -9.73
C SER A 108 7.49 0.08 -9.80
N HIS A 109 6.40 -0.66 -9.72
CA HIS A 109 6.38 -2.11 -9.93
C HIS A 109 5.01 -2.57 -10.43
N ASP A 110 5.03 -3.67 -11.16
CA ASP A 110 3.84 -4.32 -11.72
C ASP A 110 4.19 -5.79 -11.92
N TYR A 111 3.79 -6.64 -11.00
CA TYR A 111 4.07 -8.07 -11.08
C TYR A 111 2.94 -8.91 -10.52
N LEU A 112 2.93 -10.17 -10.92
CA LEU A 112 1.99 -11.17 -10.43
C LEU A 112 2.67 -11.97 -9.33
N ALA A 113 2.18 -11.86 -8.08
CA ALA A 113 2.63 -12.66 -6.97
C ALA A 113 1.90 -14.01 -6.95
N GLY A 114 2.59 -15.05 -6.51
CA GLY A 114 2.10 -16.41 -6.58
C GLY A 114 2.50 -17.11 -7.88
N ASN A 115 2.11 -18.36 -8.04
CA ASN A 115 2.39 -19.11 -9.25
C ASN A 115 1.40 -18.68 -10.34
N GLY A 116 1.89 -18.02 -11.37
CA GLY A 116 1.05 -17.60 -12.51
C GLY A 116 0.21 -18.77 -13.01
N GLY A 117 -1.12 -18.58 -12.99
CA GLY A 117 -2.08 -19.60 -13.38
C GLY A 117 -2.88 -20.22 -12.23
N VAL A 118 -2.53 -19.95 -10.95
CA VAL A 118 -3.38 -20.32 -9.81
C VAL A 118 -4.49 -19.29 -9.60
N PRO A 119 -5.70 -19.72 -9.18
CA PRO A 119 -6.86 -18.83 -9.03
C PRO A 119 -6.68 -17.69 -8.03
N ASP A 120 -5.76 -17.84 -7.07
CA ASP A 120 -5.47 -16.90 -5.99
C ASP A 120 -4.23 -16.02 -6.23
N ALA A 121 -3.72 -15.98 -7.45
CA ALA A 121 -2.62 -15.09 -7.80
C ALA A 121 -3.02 -13.61 -7.61
N THR A 122 -2.09 -12.82 -7.10
CA THR A 122 -2.31 -11.41 -6.76
C THR A 122 -1.47 -10.52 -7.67
N ARG A 123 -2.10 -9.54 -8.32
CA ARG A 123 -1.40 -8.48 -9.05
C ARG A 123 -0.96 -7.41 -8.05
N CYS A 124 0.35 -7.20 -7.96
CA CYS A 124 0.93 -6.15 -7.13
C CYS A 124 1.29 -4.95 -8.00
N LEU A 125 0.72 -3.81 -7.68
CA LEU A 125 0.88 -2.55 -8.41
C LEU A 125 1.51 -1.50 -7.50
N GLY A 126 2.48 -0.78 -8.02
CA GLY A 126 3.10 0.34 -7.34
C GLY A 126 3.34 1.51 -8.27
N TYR A 127 3.29 2.70 -7.71
CA TYR A 127 3.44 3.96 -8.45
C TYR A 127 4.33 4.91 -7.68
N PHE A 128 5.27 5.54 -8.39
CA PHE A 128 6.09 6.61 -7.81
C PHE A 128 5.25 7.85 -7.54
N LEU A 129 5.49 8.47 -6.40
CA LEU A 129 4.79 9.68 -5.98
C LEU A 129 5.78 10.85 -5.85
N PRO A 130 5.35 12.08 -6.11
CA PRO A 130 6.13 13.25 -5.72
C PRO A 130 6.18 13.35 -4.18
N PRO A 131 7.29 13.80 -3.59
CA PRO A 131 7.42 13.94 -2.14
C PRO A 131 6.69 15.19 -1.61
N ASP A 132 5.38 15.20 -1.75
CA ASP A 132 4.49 16.29 -1.40
C ASP A 132 3.35 15.79 -0.53
N VAL A 133 3.29 16.24 0.72
CA VAL A 133 2.29 15.78 1.69
C VAL A 133 0.86 16.02 1.18
N GLN A 134 0.57 17.18 0.64
CA GLN A 134 -0.77 17.54 0.18
C GLN A 134 -1.19 16.68 -1.02
N PHE A 135 -0.28 16.50 -1.97
CA PHE A 135 -0.53 15.66 -3.14
C PHE A 135 -0.81 14.20 -2.73
N ILE A 136 0.05 13.61 -1.91
CA ILE A 136 -0.09 12.20 -1.48
C ILE A 136 -1.35 12.01 -0.65
N THR A 137 -1.66 12.96 0.24
CA THR A 137 -2.87 12.92 1.06
C THR A 137 -4.13 12.95 0.19
N ALA A 138 -4.20 13.88 -0.74
CA ALA A 138 -5.35 14.01 -1.66
C ALA A 138 -5.49 12.76 -2.55
N LEU A 139 -4.39 12.28 -3.11
CA LEU A 139 -4.38 11.07 -3.94
C LEU A 139 -4.87 9.85 -3.16
N THR A 140 -4.40 9.67 -1.94
CA THR A 140 -4.79 8.53 -1.09
C THR A 140 -6.29 8.57 -0.79
N LYS A 141 -6.81 9.75 -0.43
CA LYS A 141 -8.25 9.93 -0.22
C LYS A 141 -9.06 9.60 -1.48
N ASP A 142 -8.58 10.03 -2.64
CA ASP A 142 -9.25 9.76 -3.92
C ASP A 142 -9.24 8.27 -4.27
N VAL A 143 -8.14 7.56 -4.02
CA VAL A 143 -8.09 6.11 -4.19
C VAL A 143 -9.13 5.42 -3.30
N LEU A 144 -9.18 5.80 -2.03
CA LEU A 144 -10.14 5.20 -1.09
C LEU A 144 -11.59 5.46 -1.49
N ARG A 145 -11.90 6.67 -1.99
CA ARG A 145 -13.25 7.02 -2.46
C ARG A 145 -13.60 6.34 -3.79
N GLN A 146 -12.74 6.49 -4.79
CA GLN A 146 -13.07 6.14 -6.18
C GLN A 146 -12.86 4.67 -6.49
N ILE A 147 -11.85 4.06 -5.90
CA ILE A 147 -11.52 2.64 -6.15
C ILE A 147 -12.20 1.72 -5.14
N TYR A 148 -12.21 2.10 -3.87
CA TYR A 148 -12.73 1.27 -2.78
C TYR A 148 -14.09 1.72 -2.24
N HIS A 149 -14.62 2.81 -2.76
CA HIS A 149 -15.96 3.34 -2.42
C HIS A 149 -16.14 3.63 -0.92
N LEU A 150 -15.06 4.00 -0.25
CA LEU A 150 -15.10 4.41 1.15
C LEU A 150 -15.55 5.88 1.29
N ARG A 151 -16.08 6.20 2.45
CA ARG A 151 -16.53 7.54 2.83
C ARG A 151 -15.55 8.15 3.82
N GLU A 152 -15.53 9.48 3.90
CA GLU A 152 -14.60 10.21 4.79
C GLU A 152 -14.76 9.82 6.27
N GLN A 153 -15.97 9.50 6.69
CA GLN A 153 -16.29 9.11 8.07
C GLN A 153 -16.06 7.63 8.38
N ASP A 154 -15.73 6.82 7.39
CA ASP A 154 -15.52 5.38 7.61
C ASP A 154 -14.31 5.13 8.52
N ALA A 155 -14.41 4.05 9.31
CA ALA A 155 -13.33 3.63 10.18
C ALA A 155 -12.13 3.14 9.38
N LEU A 156 -10.93 3.52 9.81
CA LEU A 156 -9.67 3.05 9.24
C LEU A 156 -8.68 2.67 10.33
N ASP A 157 -7.84 1.71 9.99
CA ASP A 157 -6.68 1.30 10.77
C ASP A 157 -5.40 1.72 10.06
N PHE A 158 -4.43 2.24 10.80
CA PHE A 158 -3.14 2.66 10.29
C PHE A 158 -2.03 1.92 10.99
N SER A 159 -1.15 1.28 10.23
CA SER A 159 0.08 0.68 10.74
C SER A 159 1.27 1.42 10.16
N PHE A 160 2.05 2.07 11.01
CA PHE A 160 3.25 2.80 10.62
C PHE A 160 4.49 2.05 11.11
N LYS A 161 5.47 1.86 10.24
CA LYS A 161 6.71 1.20 10.61
C LYS A 161 7.91 1.82 9.91
N GLU A 162 8.95 2.11 10.69
CA GLU A 162 10.28 2.46 10.20
C GLU A 162 11.18 1.22 10.22
N HIS A 163 11.87 0.98 9.12
CA HIS A 163 12.83 -0.11 8.98
C HIS A 163 14.22 0.50 8.85
N HIS A 164 15.02 0.36 9.89
CA HIS A 164 16.37 0.92 9.92
C HIS A 164 17.41 -0.03 9.30
N ASP A 165 17.11 -1.32 9.26
CA ASP A 165 17.93 -2.33 8.63
C ASP A 165 17.57 -2.49 7.15
N ALA A 166 18.55 -2.96 6.35
CA ALA A 166 18.30 -3.26 4.95
C ALA A 166 17.26 -4.38 4.81
N VAL A 167 16.20 -4.07 4.11
CA VAL A 167 15.16 -5.04 3.75
C VAL A 167 15.43 -5.50 2.32
#